data_a6d6ccc3876618cb794512977fe05fe3
#
_entry.id   a6d6ccc3876618cb794512977fe05fe3
#
_cell.length_a   1.000
_cell.length_b   1.000
_cell.length_c   1.000
_cell.angle_alpha   90.00
_cell.angle_beta   90.00
_cell.angle_gamma   90.00
#
_symmetry.space_group_name_H-M   'P 1'
#
loop_
_entity.id
_entity.type
_entity.pdbx_description
1 polymer ?
#
loop_
_entity_poly.entity_id
_entity_poly.type
_entity_poly.pdbx_seq_one_letter_code
_entity_poly.pdbx_strand_id
1 'polypeptide(L)'
;MGKVIAIANQKGGVGKTTTAINLGAALAALEYKTLVIDADPQANATSGMGFDPKQIKNSIYECIIEEAQPQNAVLETDTPNMYLLPAHIDLVGAEIEIINMTDRENMMRKVTNQLVNDFDFIIIDCSPSLGLITVNALTAAHSVIVPVQCEYFALEGLGKLLNTIKIVQSRLNKELDIEGILLTMYDSRLRLSKQVVGEVKTHFQQMVFETLIHRNIKLSEAPSFGESIIAHDATSTGAQNYLNLAREIVEKNEMLKVKEQVNE
;
A
#
# COMPACT_ATOMS: atom_id res chain seq x y z
N MET A 1 7.46 13.01 -11.85
CA MET A 1 6.99 11.61 -11.94
C MET A 1 6.57 11.19 -10.55
N GLY A 2 5.37 10.65 -10.43
CA GLY A 2 4.83 10.24 -9.13
C GLY A 2 5.56 9.02 -8.54
N LYS A 3 5.45 8.83 -7.23
CA LYS A 3 6.04 7.71 -6.49
C LYS A 3 5.03 6.57 -6.36
N VAL A 4 5.38 5.37 -6.85
CA VAL A 4 4.56 4.16 -6.70
C VAL A 4 5.06 3.35 -5.50
N ILE A 5 4.17 3.09 -4.53
CA ILE A 5 4.48 2.37 -3.29
C ILE A 5 3.53 1.19 -3.14
N ALA A 6 4.06 -0.03 -3.09
CA ALA A 6 3.26 -1.21 -2.76
C ALA A 6 3.17 -1.41 -1.24
N ILE A 7 2.01 -1.84 -0.74
CA ILE A 7 1.83 -2.25 0.66
C ILE A 7 1.62 -3.75 0.68
N ALA A 8 2.64 -4.49 1.12
CA ALA A 8 2.65 -5.94 1.02
C ALA A 8 3.06 -6.64 2.32
N ASN A 9 2.36 -7.72 2.64
CA ASN A 9 2.75 -8.71 3.65
C ASN A 9 1.94 -10.00 3.42
N GLN A 10 2.59 -11.16 3.57
CA GLN A 10 1.94 -12.47 3.45
C GLN A 10 0.90 -12.74 4.55
N LYS A 11 1.11 -12.16 5.74
CA LYS A 11 0.19 -12.34 6.87
C LYS A 11 -1.07 -11.51 6.66
N GLY A 12 -2.23 -12.16 6.75
CA GLY A 12 -3.53 -11.47 6.81
C GLY A 12 -3.68 -10.69 8.12
N GLY A 13 -4.48 -9.62 8.10
CA GLY A 13 -4.84 -8.87 9.30
C GLY A 13 -3.73 -7.99 9.90
N VAL A 14 -2.61 -7.74 9.19
CA VAL A 14 -1.52 -6.87 9.68
C VAL A 14 -1.74 -5.37 9.41
N GLY A 15 -2.87 -5.01 8.80
CA GLY A 15 -3.23 -3.62 8.51
C GLY A 15 -2.77 -3.11 7.14
N LYS A 16 -2.61 -3.97 6.11
CA LYS A 16 -2.27 -3.54 4.74
C LYS A 16 -3.30 -2.55 4.19
N THR A 17 -4.54 -2.99 4.05
CA THR A 17 -5.66 -2.18 3.55
C THR A 17 -5.90 -0.94 4.40
N THR A 18 -5.86 -1.09 5.73
CA THR A 18 -5.95 0.05 6.66
C THR A 18 -4.85 1.07 6.39
N THR A 19 -3.62 0.61 6.10
CA THR A 19 -2.50 1.48 5.77
C THR A 19 -2.69 2.12 4.40
N ALA A 20 -3.13 1.37 3.38
CA ALA A 20 -3.36 1.91 2.03
C ALA A 20 -4.38 3.07 2.04
N ILE A 21 -5.55 2.85 2.65
CA ILE A 21 -6.59 3.88 2.76
C ILE A 21 -6.10 5.08 3.54
N ASN A 22 -5.55 4.86 4.74
CA ASN A 22 -5.27 5.97 5.66
C ASN A 22 -3.96 6.71 5.35
N LEU A 23 -2.97 6.05 4.76
CA LEU A 23 -1.80 6.72 4.21
C LEU A 23 -2.20 7.55 2.97
N GLY A 24 -3.04 6.98 2.08
CA GLY A 24 -3.57 7.71 0.93
C GLY A 24 -4.30 8.98 1.35
N ALA A 25 -5.19 8.88 2.34
CA ALA A 25 -5.91 10.03 2.89
C ALA A 25 -4.98 11.04 3.59
N ALA A 26 -3.95 10.57 4.29
CA ALA A 26 -2.99 11.44 4.96
C ALA A 26 -2.10 12.21 3.96
N LEU A 27 -1.66 11.57 2.87
CA LEU A 27 -0.93 12.24 1.79
C LEU A 27 -1.83 13.26 1.08
N ALA A 28 -3.09 12.91 0.81
CA ALA A 28 -4.08 13.81 0.22
C ALA A 28 -4.37 15.03 1.11
N ALA A 29 -4.43 14.84 2.44
CA ALA A 29 -4.57 15.93 3.41
C ALA A 29 -3.33 16.84 3.48
N LEU A 30 -2.16 16.36 3.07
CA LEU A 30 -0.93 17.13 2.86
C LEU A 30 -0.84 17.73 1.45
N GLU A 31 -1.96 17.76 0.71
CA GLU A 31 -2.12 18.33 -0.63
C GLU A 31 -1.40 17.57 -1.76
N TYR A 32 -0.96 16.31 -1.52
CA TYR A 32 -0.43 15.44 -2.57
C TYR A 32 -1.56 14.69 -3.27
N LYS A 33 -1.63 14.81 -4.59
CA LYS A 33 -2.60 14.07 -5.40
C LYS A 33 -2.27 12.58 -5.37
N THR A 34 -3.12 11.78 -4.71
CA THR A 34 -2.84 10.40 -4.35
C THR A 34 -3.86 9.44 -4.94
N LEU A 35 -3.39 8.39 -5.60
CA LEU A 35 -4.19 7.27 -6.09
C LEU A 35 -3.98 6.05 -5.19
N VAL A 36 -5.05 5.43 -4.74
CA VAL A 36 -5.03 4.08 -4.15
C VAL A 36 -5.46 3.08 -5.21
N ILE A 37 -4.66 2.05 -5.45
CA ILE A 37 -5.01 0.91 -6.29
C ILE A 37 -5.32 -0.25 -5.36
N ASP A 38 -6.56 -0.74 -5.40
CA ASP A 38 -6.96 -1.95 -4.70
C ASP A 38 -6.56 -3.17 -5.55
N ALA A 39 -5.58 -3.94 -5.11
CA ALA A 39 -5.08 -5.14 -5.79
C ALA A 39 -5.40 -6.43 -4.99
N ASP A 40 -6.44 -6.38 -4.16
CA ASP A 40 -6.98 -7.54 -3.46
C ASP A 40 -8.36 -7.92 -4.04
N PRO A 41 -8.57 -9.16 -4.51
CA PRO A 41 -9.87 -9.63 -4.98
C PRO A 41 -10.99 -9.51 -3.95
N GLN A 42 -10.67 -9.39 -2.67
CA GLN A 42 -11.66 -9.13 -1.63
C GLN A 42 -12.22 -7.70 -1.67
N ALA A 43 -11.62 -6.79 -2.44
CA ALA A 43 -12.04 -5.41 -2.62
C ALA A 43 -12.28 -4.64 -1.29
N ASN A 44 -11.42 -4.92 -0.30
CA ASN A 44 -11.56 -4.33 1.02
C ASN A 44 -11.19 -2.83 1.03
N ALA A 45 -10.23 -2.40 0.21
CA ALA A 45 -9.93 -0.97 0.07
C ALA A 45 -11.07 -0.26 -0.65
N THR A 46 -11.61 -0.87 -1.70
CA THR A 46 -12.78 -0.36 -2.44
C THR A 46 -13.97 -0.14 -1.52
N SER A 47 -14.37 -1.15 -0.75
CA SER A 47 -15.49 -1.06 0.20
C SER A 47 -15.18 -0.08 1.33
N GLY A 48 -13.96 -0.10 1.86
CA GLY A 48 -13.54 0.77 2.97
C GLY A 48 -13.43 2.25 2.59
N MET A 49 -13.45 2.57 1.29
CA MET A 49 -13.52 3.93 0.75
C MET A 49 -14.92 4.32 0.26
N GLY A 50 -15.97 3.54 0.62
CA GLY A 50 -17.37 3.87 0.39
C GLY A 50 -17.93 3.40 -0.96
N PHE A 51 -17.20 2.63 -1.75
CA PHE A 51 -17.68 2.11 -3.02
C PHE A 51 -18.21 0.69 -2.89
N ASP A 52 -19.34 0.39 -3.56
CA ASP A 52 -19.85 -0.97 -3.64
C ASP A 52 -19.15 -1.73 -4.80
N PRO A 53 -18.31 -2.74 -4.50
CA PRO A 53 -17.58 -3.49 -5.53
C PRO A 53 -18.48 -4.11 -6.60
N LYS A 54 -19.75 -4.41 -6.26
CA LYS A 54 -20.71 -5.00 -7.20
C LYS A 54 -21.22 -4.00 -8.26
N GLN A 55 -21.05 -2.71 -8.03
CA GLN A 55 -21.46 -1.65 -8.94
C GLN A 55 -20.31 -1.11 -9.80
N ILE A 56 -19.08 -1.59 -9.56
CA ILE A 56 -17.89 -1.21 -10.33
C ILE A 56 -17.99 -1.82 -11.74
N LYS A 57 -17.84 -0.97 -12.76
CA LYS A 57 -17.85 -1.38 -14.17
C LYS A 57 -16.46 -1.69 -14.70
N ASN A 58 -15.49 -0.84 -14.35
CA ASN A 58 -14.08 -1.01 -14.71
C ASN A 58 -13.27 -0.97 -13.43
N SER A 59 -12.43 -1.96 -13.24
CA SER A 59 -11.58 -2.14 -12.08
C SER A 59 -10.13 -2.36 -12.51
N ILE A 60 -9.25 -2.61 -11.57
CA ILE A 60 -7.88 -3.02 -11.84
C ILE A 60 -7.83 -4.33 -12.67
N TYR A 61 -8.87 -5.18 -12.57
CA TYR A 61 -8.96 -6.41 -13.35
C TYR A 61 -8.98 -6.12 -14.86
N GLU A 62 -9.94 -5.31 -15.34
CA GLU A 62 -10.05 -4.95 -16.75
C GLU A 62 -8.83 -4.18 -17.26
N CYS A 63 -8.18 -3.42 -16.39
CA CYS A 63 -6.93 -2.73 -16.74
C CYS A 63 -5.77 -3.71 -16.92
N ILE A 64 -5.65 -4.73 -16.07
CA ILE A 64 -4.60 -5.76 -16.13
C ILE A 64 -4.75 -6.65 -17.36
N ILE A 65 -5.97 -7.03 -17.73
CA ILE A 65 -6.23 -7.84 -18.93
C ILE A 65 -6.32 -7.01 -20.23
N GLU A 66 -6.03 -5.71 -20.14
CA GLU A 66 -5.98 -4.75 -21.26
C GLU A 66 -7.38 -4.50 -21.93
N GLU A 67 -8.48 -4.74 -21.22
CA GLU A 67 -9.85 -4.47 -21.68
C GLU A 67 -10.33 -3.04 -21.36
N ALA A 68 -9.72 -2.35 -20.39
CA ALA A 68 -10.03 -0.98 -20.05
C ALA A 68 -8.78 -0.09 -19.97
N GLN A 69 -8.94 1.17 -20.35
CA GLN A 69 -7.90 2.19 -20.10
C GLN A 69 -7.91 2.57 -18.61
N PRO A 70 -6.75 2.58 -17.94
CA PRO A 70 -6.67 2.89 -16.50
C PRO A 70 -7.33 4.21 -16.10
N GLN A 71 -7.21 5.25 -16.92
CA GLN A 71 -7.81 6.57 -16.67
C GLN A 71 -9.34 6.51 -16.57
N ASN A 72 -9.99 5.58 -17.27
CA ASN A 72 -11.45 5.41 -17.26
C ASN A 72 -11.95 4.57 -16.07
N ALA A 73 -11.04 3.91 -15.35
CA ALA A 73 -11.34 3.10 -14.17
C ALA A 73 -11.05 3.83 -12.86
N VAL A 74 -10.33 4.96 -12.90
CA VAL A 74 -10.06 5.79 -11.71
C VAL A 74 -11.32 6.52 -11.29
N LEU A 75 -11.64 6.41 -9.99
CA LEU A 75 -12.79 7.06 -9.35
C LEU A 75 -12.30 8.19 -8.44
N GLU A 76 -13.04 9.31 -8.45
CA GLU A 76 -12.90 10.35 -7.43
C GLU A 76 -13.53 9.87 -6.13
N THR A 77 -12.93 10.23 -4.99
CA THR A 77 -13.46 9.91 -3.67
C THR A 77 -13.98 11.17 -2.97
N ASP A 78 -14.72 11.00 -1.87
CA ASP A 78 -15.18 12.12 -1.04
C ASP A 78 -14.03 12.85 -0.32
N THR A 79 -12.83 12.25 -0.27
CA THR A 79 -11.62 12.89 0.27
C THR A 79 -10.93 13.69 -0.83
N PRO A 80 -10.80 15.01 -0.72
CA PRO A 80 -10.09 15.83 -1.70
C PRO A 80 -8.68 15.32 -1.98
N ASN A 81 -8.23 15.37 -3.23
CA ASN A 81 -6.93 14.88 -3.71
C ASN A 81 -6.71 13.37 -3.58
N MET A 82 -7.71 12.59 -3.16
CA MET A 82 -7.63 11.14 -3.07
C MET A 82 -8.50 10.47 -4.13
N TYR A 83 -7.93 9.50 -4.82
CA TYR A 83 -8.56 8.75 -5.91
C TYR A 83 -8.43 7.26 -5.66
N LEU A 84 -9.31 6.48 -6.28
CA LEU A 84 -9.33 5.02 -6.19
C LEU A 84 -9.31 4.39 -7.58
N LEU A 85 -8.43 3.43 -7.83
CA LEU A 85 -8.59 2.42 -8.87
C LEU A 85 -9.10 1.15 -8.16
N PRO A 86 -10.40 0.82 -8.31
CA PRO A 86 -11.06 -0.17 -7.47
C PRO A 86 -10.70 -1.60 -7.86
N ALA A 87 -10.96 -2.55 -6.94
CA ALA A 87 -10.99 -3.98 -7.23
C ALA A 87 -12.42 -4.51 -7.37
N HIS A 88 -12.50 -5.69 -7.97
CA HIS A 88 -13.69 -6.52 -8.06
C HIS A 88 -13.32 -7.98 -7.83
N ILE A 89 -14.30 -8.82 -7.49
CA ILE A 89 -14.05 -10.26 -7.23
C ILE A 89 -13.45 -10.98 -8.45
N ASP A 90 -13.74 -10.50 -9.65
CA ASP A 90 -13.22 -11.07 -10.90
C ASP A 90 -11.70 -10.97 -11.03
N LEU A 91 -11.05 -10.14 -10.19
CA LEU A 91 -9.59 -10.11 -10.07
C LEU A 91 -8.96 -11.47 -9.72
N VAL A 92 -9.76 -12.40 -9.12
CA VAL A 92 -9.34 -13.81 -8.95
C VAL A 92 -9.10 -14.46 -10.31
N GLY A 93 -9.91 -14.12 -11.33
CA GLY A 93 -9.76 -14.61 -12.71
C GLY A 93 -8.47 -14.10 -13.38
N ALA A 94 -8.04 -12.90 -13.04
CA ALA A 94 -6.86 -12.28 -13.65
C ALA A 94 -5.62 -13.17 -13.53
N GLU A 95 -5.37 -13.83 -12.40
CA GLU A 95 -4.21 -14.72 -12.24
C GLU A 95 -4.24 -15.90 -13.24
N ILE A 96 -5.44 -16.38 -13.61
CA ILE A 96 -5.60 -17.48 -14.56
C ILE A 96 -5.40 -16.96 -15.99
N GLU A 97 -5.93 -15.80 -16.30
CA GLU A 97 -5.89 -15.21 -17.64
C GLU A 97 -4.51 -14.73 -18.02
N ILE A 98 -3.86 -13.98 -17.14
CA ILE A 98 -2.53 -13.42 -17.38
C ILE A 98 -1.42 -14.49 -17.36
N ILE A 99 -1.65 -15.69 -16.79
CA ILE A 99 -0.61 -16.74 -16.69
C ILE A 99 -0.05 -17.14 -18.05
N ASN A 100 -0.87 -17.04 -19.11
CA ASN A 100 -0.51 -17.38 -20.49
C ASN A 100 -0.11 -16.13 -21.31
N MET A 101 -0.19 -14.92 -20.72
CA MET A 101 0.19 -13.70 -21.42
C MET A 101 1.70 -13.55 -21.47
N THR A 102 2.19 -12.98 -22.58
CA THR A 102 3.57 -12.52 -22.68
C THR A 102 3.76 -11.36 -21.70
N ASP A 103 4.85 -11.38 -20.95
CA ASP A 103 5.21 -10.30 -20.02
C ASP A 103 4.25 -10.14 -18.83
N ARG A 104 3.64 -11.25 -18.42
CA ARG A 104 2.60 -11.36 -17.39
C ARG A 104 2.98 -10.75 -16.03
N GLU A 105 4.27 -10.63 -15.72
CA GLU A 105 4.76 -10.02 -14.47
C GLU A 105 4.78 -8.49 -14.51
N ASN A 106 4.59 -7.87 -15.69
CA ASN A 106 4.64 -6.42 -15.90
C ASN A 106 3.26 -5.78 -16.19
N MET A 107 2.16 -6.51 -16.08
CA MET A 107 0.83 -5.97 -16.40
C MET A 107 0.44 -4.78 -15.51
N MET A 108 0.67 -4.88 -14.20
CA MET A 108 0.45 -3.77 -13.27
C MET A 108 1.38 -2.57 -13.57
N ARG A 109 2.62 -2.82 -14.00
CA ARG A 109 3.55 -1.75 -14.41
C ARG A 109 3.03 -1.00 -15.64
N LYS A 110 2.42 -1.69 -16.60
CA LYS A 110 1.77 -1.04 -17.75
C LYS A 110 0.63 -0.12 -17.31
N VAL A 111 -0.16 -0.55 -16.32
CA VAL A 111 -1.23 0.27 -15.73
C VAL A 111 -0.66 1.50 -15.02
N THR A 112 0.29 1.30 -14.10
CA THR A 112 0.86 2.41 -13.31
C THR A 112 1.62 3.42 -14.17
N ASN A 113 2.31 2.99 -15.23
CA ASN A 113 3.02 3.88 -16.16
C ASN A 113 2.08 4.85 -16.90
N GLN A 114 0.82 4.47 -17.12
CA GLN A 114 -0.16 5.36 -17.74
C GLN A 114 -0.72 6.40 -16.76
N LEU A 115 -0.58 6.18 -15.45
CA LEU A 115 -1.15 7.03 -14.38
C LEU A 115 -0.10 7.84 -13.62
N VAL A 116 1.16 7.43 -13.64
CA VAL A 116 2.21 7.95 -12.74
C VAL A 116 2.52 9.44 -12.92
N ASN A 117 2.18 10.03 -14.04
CA ASN A 117 2.35 11.47 -14.28
C ASN A 117 1.15 12.31 -13.80
N ASP A 118 0.02 11.67 -13.51
CA ASP A 118 -1.21 12.33 -13.08
C ASP A 118 -1.32 12.43 -11.55
N PHE A 119 -0.46 11.71 -10.82
CA PHE A 119 -0.48 11.60 -9.35
C PHE A 119 0.91 11.80 -8.75
N ASP A 120 0.97 12.40 -7.55
CA ASP A 120 2.21 12.52 -6.77
C ASP A 120 2.57 11.19 -6.11
N PHE A 121 1.55 10.46 -5.62
CA PHE A 121 1.71 9.13 -5.04
C PHE A 121 0.68 8.15 -5.61
N ILE A 122 1.12 6.92 -5.85
CA ILE A 122 0.27 5.77 -6.17
C ILE A 122 0.54 4.71 -5.11
N ILE A 123 -0.48 4.34 -4.33
CA ILE A 123 -0.40 3.33 -3.27
C ILE A 123 -1.11 2.07 -3.76
N ILE A 124 -0.41 0.93 -3.80
CA ILE A 124 -1.00 -0.36 -4.22
C ILE A 124 -1.27 -1.20 -2.96
N ASP A 125 -2.54 -1.46 -2.65
CA ASP A 125 -2.96 -2.39 -1.59
C ASP A 125 -2.88 -3.83 -2.08
N CYS A 126 -1.92 -4.60 -1.59
CA CYS A 126 -1.71 -5.98 -2.03
C CYS A 126 -2.50 -6.97 -1.18
N SER A 127 -3.00 -8.04 -1.83
CA SER A 127 -3.59 -9.18 -1.14
C SER A 127 -2.57 -9.87 -0.20
N PRO A 128 -3.02 -10.69 0.77
CA PRO A 128 -2.11 -11.43 1.65
C PRO A 128 -1.41 -12.61 0.95
N SER A 129 -1.76 -12.92 -0.29
CA SER A 129 -1.08 -13.94 -1.09
C SER A 129 0.20 -13.37 -1.73
N LEU A 130 1.19 -14.22 -1.97
CA LEU A 130 2.32 -13.91 -2.87
C LEU A 130 2.08 -14.46 -4.27
N GLY A 131 0.83 -14.38 -4.74
CA GLY A 131 0.43 -14.75 -6.08
C GLY A 131 0.95 -13.77 -7.16
N LEU A 132 0.54 -14.03 -8.39
CA LEU A 132 1.02 -13.28 -9.55
C LEU A 132 0.62 -11.79 -9.48
N ILE A 133 -0.54 -11.46 -8.89
CA ILE A 133 -0.95 -10.06 -8.71
C ILE A 133 -0.02 -9.31 -7.75
N THR A 134 0.38 -9.93 -6.63
CA THR A 134 1.35 -9.32 -5.71
C THR A 134 2.73 -9.17 -6.34
N VAL A 135 3.18 -10.16 -7.13
CA VAL A 135 4.42 -10.04 -7.91
C VAL A 135 4.33 -8.87 -8.89
N ASN A 136 3.20 -8.70 -9.59
CA ASN A 136 2.93 -7.57 -10.47
C ASN A 136 2.99 -6.24 -9.72
N ALA A 137 2.37 -6.14 -8.54
CA ALA A 137 2.42 -4.92 -7.72
C ALA A 137 3.85 -4.55 -7.32
N LEU A 138 4.66 -5.53 -6.86
CA LEU A 138 6.07 -5.32 -6.53
C LEU A 138 6.91 -4.99 -7.77
N THR A 139 6.57 -5.55 -8.93
CA THR A 139 7.24 -5.26 -10.19
C THR A 139 6.96 -3.82 -10.65
N ALA A 140 5.76 -3.31 -10.42
CA ALA A 140 5.35 -1.96 -10.77
C ALA A 140 5.83 -0.88 -9.79
N ALA A 141 6.08 -1.24 -8.53
CA ALA A 141 6.39 -0.30 -7.47
C ALA A 141 7.84 0.22 -7.53
N HIS A 142 8.05 1.46 -7.11
CA HIS A 142 9.38 2.01 -6.83
C HIS A 142 9.87 1.55 -5.46
N SER A 143 8.95 1.37 -4.50
CA SER A 143 9.29 0.88 -3.16
C SER A 143 8.12 0.14 -2.51
N VAL A 144 8.41 -0.56 -1.41
CA VAL A 144 7.42 -1.35 -0.68
C VAL A 144 7.40 -0.98 0.80
N ILE A 145 6.20 -0.70 1.34
CA ILE A 145 5.94 -0.61 2.78
C ILE A 145 5.52 -2.01 3.26
N VAL A 146 6.12 -2.45 4.35
CA VAL A 146 5.84 -3.74 4.97
C VAL A 146 5.18 -3.53 6.33
N PRO A 147 3.83 -3.58 6.42
CA PRO A 147 3.13 -3.52 7.70
C PRO A 147 3.40 -4.80 8.50
N VAL A 148 3.80 -4.65 9.76
CA VAL A 148 4.13 -5.75 10.67
C VAL A 148 3.41 -5.51 11.99
N GLN A 149 2.49 -6.43 12.34
CA GLN A 149 1.76 -6.37 13.60
C GLN A 149 2.70 -6.67 14.79
N CYS A 150 2.59 -5.88 15.88
CA CYS A 150 3.42 -6.03 17.08
C CYS A 150 3.01 -7.27 17.92
N GLU A 151 3.14 -8.47 17.33
CA GLU A 151 2.81 -9.76 17.92
C GLU A 151 3.96 -10.78 17.73
N TYR A 152 3.90 -11.93 18.44
CA TYR A 152 4.97 -12.92 18.55
C TYR A 152 5.53 -13.42 17.21
N PHE A 153 4.68 -13.67 16.22
CA PHE A 153 5.11 -14.18 14.90
C PHE A 153 5.51 -13.10 13.89
N ALA A 154 5.76 -11.86 14.35
CA ALA A 154 6.08 -10.72 13.48
C ALA A 154 7.31 -10.98 12.59
N LEU A 155 8.38 -11.50 13.17
CA LEU A 155 9.67 -11.69 12.48
C LEU A 155 9.66 -12.85 11.47
N GLU A 156 8.91 -13.93 11.73
CA GLU A 156 8.86 -15.08 10.83
C GLU A 156 8.27 -14.72 9.46
N GLY A 157 7.14 -14.03 9.45
CA GLY A 157 6.50 -13.58 8.20
C GLY A 157 7.34 -12.56 7.43
N LEU A 158 8.06 -11.69 8.15
CA LEU A 158 8.91 -10.66 7.57
C LEU A 158 10.07 -11.28 6.75
N GLY A 159 10.74 -12.30 7.29
CA GLY A 159 11.84 -12.97 6.59
C GLY A 159 11.44 -13.57 5.24
N LYS A 160 10.26 -14.20 5.17
CA LYS A 160 9.72 -14.78 3.92
C LYS A 160 9.43 -13.70 2.88
N LEU A 161 8.79 -12.61 3.28
CA LEU A 161 8.49 -11.48 2.39
C LEU A 161 9.76 -10.81 1.87
N LEU A 162 10.75 -10.54 2.73
CA LEU A 162 12.02 -9.95 2.32
C LEU A 162 12.76 -10.83 1.30
N ASN A 163 12.67 -12.15 1.41
CA ASN A 163 13.21 -13.06 0.41
C ASN A 163 12.47 -12.92 -0.94
N THR A 164 11.13 -12.80 -0.92
CA THR A 164 10.35 -12.56 -2.14
C THR A 164 10.71 -11.23 -2.79
N ILE A 165 10.86 -10.16 -2.01
CA ILE A 165 11.30 -8.84 -2.49
C ILE A 165 12.67 -8.98 -3.19
N LYS A 166 13.64 -9.68 -2.59
CA LYS A 166 14.95 -9.93 -3.20
C LYS A 166 14.86 -10.69 -4.54
N ILE A 167 13.94 -11.65 -4.66
CA ILE A 167 13.69 -12.37 -5.91
C ILE A 167 13.15 -11.40 -6.97
N VAL A 168 12.18 -10.55 -6.63
CA VAL A 168 11.64 -9.54 -7.55
C VAL A 168 12.73 -8.54 -7.95
N GLN A 169 13.52 -8.02 -7.00
CA GLN A 169 14.66 -7.14 -7.27
C GLN A 169 15.66 -7.75 -8.23
N SER A 170 15.99 -9.03 -8.08
CA SER A 170 17.01 -9.69 -8.89
C SER A 170 16.55 -10.02 -10.31
N ARG A 171 15.25 -10.20 -10.54
CA ARG A 171 14.73 -10.76 -11.81
C ARG A 171 13.80 -9.85 -12.59
N LEU A 172 13.00 -9.01 -11.88
CA LEU A 172 11.88 -8.27 -12.46
C LEU A 172 12.00 -6.75 -12.30
N ASN A 173 12.45 -6.29 -11.12
CA ASN A 173 12.50 -4.87 -10.80
C ASN A 173 13.74 -4.55 -9.94
N LYS A 174 14.86 -4.25 -10.60
CA LYS A 174 16.14 -3.97 -9.93
C LYS A 174 16.09 -2.68 -9.06
N GLU A 175 15.18 -1.79 -9.35
CA GLU A 175 15.03 -0.49 -8.69
C GLU A 175 14.06 -0.55 -7.50
N LEU A 176 13.38 -1.69 -7.30
CA LEU A 176 12.48 -1.85 -6.16
C LEU A 176 13.26 -1.68 -4.85
N ASP A 177 12.85 -0.73 -4.02
CA ASP A 177 13.45 -0.50 -2.71
C ASP A 177 12.45 -0.85 -1.57
N ILE A 178 12.95 -0.95 -0.33
CA ILE A 178 12.10 -1.04 0.86
C ILE A 178 11.86 0.37 1.38
N GLU A 179 10.62 0.88 1.22
CA GLU A 179 10.23 2.18 1.77
C GLU A 179 10.36 2.19 3.28
N GLY A 180 9.87 1.11 3.91
CA GLY A 180 10.04 0.90 5.33
C GLY A 180 9.18 -0.23 5.89
N ILE A 181 9.57 -0.70 7.08
CA ILE A 181 8.79 -1.62 7.91
C ILE A 181 7.93 -0.78 8.84
N LEU A 182 6.60 -0.91 8.70
CA LEU A 182 5.63 -0.19 9.50
C LEU A 182 5.10 -1.07 10.63
N LEU A 183 5.42 -0.75 11.86
CA LEU A 183 4.91 -1.46 13.03
C LEU A 183 3.49 -1.02 13.35
N THR A 184 2.54 -1.97 13.27
CA THR A 184 1.11 -1.73 13.40
C THR A 184 0.52 -2.36 14.67
N MET A 185 -0.68 -1.89 15.05
CA MET A 185 -1.42 -2.38 16.21
C MET A 185 -0.59 -2.37 17.51
N TYR A 186 0.31 -1.41 17.62
CA TYR A 186 1.13 -1.23 18.82
C TYR A 186 0.26 -0.86 20.02
N ASP A 187 0.46 -1.56 21.13
CA ASP A 187 -0.15 -1.24 22.42
C ASP A 187 0.95 -1.05 23.47
N SER A 188 1.12 0.20 23.91
CA SER A 188 2.17 0.59 24.87
C SER A 188 1.99 -0.06 26.26
N ARG A 189 0.81 -0.58 26.58
CA ARG A 189 0.51 -1.28 27.84
C ARG A 189 1.03 -2.71 27.83
N LEU A 190 1.25 -3.30 26.64
CA LEU A 190 1.69 -4.69 26.50
C LEU A 190 3.22 -4.78 26.43
N ARG A 191 3.79 -5.58 27.34
CA ARG A 191 5.24 -5.88 27.34
C ARG A 191 5.67 -6.54 26.03
N LEU A 192 4.86 -7.42 25.48
CA LEU A 192 5.13 -8.10 24.22
C LEU A 192 5.28 -7.10 23.06
N SER A 193 4.36 -6.13 22.93
CA SER A 193 4.45 -5.12 21.87
C SER A 193 5.75 -4.32 21.94
N LYS A 194 6.18 -3.92 23.15
CA LYS A 194 7.47 -3.24 23.35
C LYS A 194 8.66 -4.11 22.97
N GLN A 195 8.61 -5.39 23.32
CA GLN A 195 9.68 -6.36 22.99
C GLN A 195 9.78 -6.54 21.47
N VAL A 196 8.66 -6.75 20.77
CA VAL A 196 8.63 -6.90 19.30
C VAL A 196 9.18 -5.63 18.61
N VAL A 197 8.78 -4.43 19.05
CA VAL A 197 9.34 -3.18 18.53
C VAL A 197 10.88 -3.15 18.70
N GLY A 198 11.38 -3.50 19.89
CA GLY A 198 12.81 -3.55 20.16
C GLY A 198 13.54 -4.56 19.26
N GLU A 199 13.02 -5.76 19.12
CA GLU A 199 13.61 -6.80 18.26
C GLU A 199 13.62 -6.40 16.79
N VAL A 200 12.51 -5.87 16.25
CA VAL A 200 12.45 -5.42 14.86
C VAL A 200 13.40 -4.25 14.62
N LYS A 201 13.43 -3.24 15.49
CA LYS A 201 14.39 -2.12 15.39
C LYS A 201 15.84 -2.59 15.51
N THR A 202 16.17 -3.58 16.32
CA THR A 202 17.52 -4.14 16.44
C THR A 202 17.98 -4.85 15.17
N HIS A 203 17.09 -5.62 14.51
CA HIS A 203 17.44 -6.42 13.34
C HIS A 203 17.39 -5.64 12.03
N PHE A 204 16.50 -4.64 11.92
CA PHE A 204 16.22 -3.92 10.67
C PHE A 204 16.56 -2.43 10.72
N GLN A 205 16.96 -1.90 11.89
CA GLN A 205 17.49 -0.54 12.09
C GLN A 205 16.78 0.54 11.22
N GLN A 206 17.52 1.10 10.27
CA GLN A 206 17.06 2.21 9.42
C GLN A 206 15.90 1.87 8.48
N MET A 207 15.56 0.58 8.33
CA MET A 207 14.40 0.18 7.52
C MET A 207 13.07 0.33 8.28
N VAL A 208 13.09 0.57 9.59
CA VAL A 208 11.86 0.67 10.40
C VAL A 208 11.46 2.13 10.50
N PHE A 209 10.20 2.43 10.13
CA PHE A 209 9.64 3.77 10.35
C PHE A 209 9.71 4.17 11.83
N GLU A 210 9.98 5.43 12.11
CA GLU A 210 9.89 5.97 13.48
C GLU A 210 8.43 5.99 13.95
N THR A 211 7.51 6.23 13.03
CA THR A 211 6.07 6.23 13.29
C THR A 211 5.57 4.81 13.57
N LEU A 212 4.85 4.67 14.69
CA LEU A 212 4.11 3.45 15.07
C LEU A 212 2.62 3.67 14.88
N ILE A 213 1.91 2.70 14.29
CA ILE A 213 0.45 2.73 14.23
C ILE A 213 -0.11 2.05 15.48
N HIS A 214 -0.67 2.85 16.36
CA HIS A 214 -1.25 2.35 17.61
C HIS A 214 -2.56 1.58 17.36
N ARG A 215 -2.83 0.58 18.20
CA ARG A 215 -4.14 -0.05 18.23
C ARG A 215 -5.20 1.00 18.55
N ASN A 216 -6.14 1.21 17.64
CA ASN A 216 -7.17 2.25 17.75
C ASN A 216 -8.50 1.70 17.19
N ILE A 217 -9.55 1.77 18.00
CA ILE A 217 -10.89 1.27 17.64
C ILE A 217 -11.45 2.06 16.46
N LYS A 218 -11.20 3.36 16.39
CA LYS A 218 -11.66 4.23 15.30
C LYS A 218 -11.13 3.81 13.92
N LEU A 219 -9.88 3.29 13.85
CA LEU A 219 -9.35 2.70 12.62
C LEU A 219 -10.11 1.47 12.14
N SER A 220 -10.75 0.73 13.06
CA SER A 220 -11.57 -0.44 12.72
C SER A 220 -13.01 -0.05 12.39
N GLU A 221 -13.50 1.06 12.94
CA GLU A 221 -14.85 1.57 12.70
C GLU A 221 -14.96 2.31 11.35
N ALA A 222 -13.99 3.17 11.02
CA ALA A 222 -14.03 4.05 9.85
C ALA A 222 -14.41 3.34 8.52
N PRO A 223 -13.87 2.15 8.18
CA PRO A 223 -14.25 1.45 6.95
C PRO A 223 -15.73 1.03 6.89
N SER A 224 -16.40 0.85 8.03
CA SER A 224 -17.84 0.53 8.06
C SER A 224 -18.73 1.73 7.67
N PHE A 225 -18.15 2.92 7.66
CA PHE A 225 -18.77 4.16 7.18
C PHE A 225 -18.29 4.54 5.77
N GLY A 226 -17.38 3.75 5.18
CA GLY A 226 -16.76 4.08 3.89
C GLY A 226 -15.77 5.24 3.97
N GLU A 227 -15.20 5.51 5.13
CA GLU A 227 -14.40 6.68 5.43
C GLU A 227 -12.95 6.32 5.80
N SER A 228 -12.01 7.21 5.46
CA SER A 228 -10.68 7.18 6.07
C SER A 228 -10.76 7.61 7.54
N ILE A 229 -9.74 7.25 8.34
CA ILE A 229 -9.68 7.71 9.74
C ILE A 229 -9.63 9.24 9.86
N ILE A 230 -9.09 9.94 8.87
CA ILE A 230 -9.00 11.40 8.87
C ILE A 230 -10.38 12.02 8.67
N ALA A 231 -11.20 11.45 7.79
CA ALA A 231 -12.59 11.89 7.57
C ALA A 231 -13.46 11.50 8.78
N HIS A 232 -13.27 10.29 9.32
CA HIS A 232 -14.07 9.75 10.42
C HIS A 232 -13.78 10.41 11.77
N ASP A 233 -12.51 10.58 12.13
CA ASP A 233 -12.05 11.23 13.38
C ASP A 233 -10.62 11.74 13.24
N ALA A 234 -10.47 12.97 12.72
CA ALA A 234 -9.17 13.62 12.50
C ALA A 234 -8.36 13.84 13.79
N THR A 235 -9.02 13.82 14.96
CA THR A 235 -8.38 14.04 16.26
C THR A 235 -7.89 12.73 16.90
N SER A 236 -8.29 11.59 16.36
CA SER A 236 -7.92 10.28 16.87
C SER A 236 -6.41 10.03 16.80
N THR A 237 -5.92 9.18 17.70
CA THR A 237 -4.52 8.71 17.64
C THR A 237 -4.19 8.05 16.31
N GLY A 238 -5.16 7.34 15.71
CA GLY A 238 -5.02 6.71 14.40
C GLY A 238 -4.75 7.72 13.29
N ALA A 239 -5.53 8.81 13.23
CA ALA A 239 -5.35 9.90 12.27
C ALA A 239 -3.98 10.55 12.42
N GLN A 240 -3.58 10.89 13.66
CA GLN A 240 -2.26 11.48 13.94
C GLN A 240 -1.11 10.56 13.53
N ASN A 241 -1.24 9.24 13.77
CA ASN A 241 -0.19 8.29 13.37
C ASN A 241 -0.03 8.27 11.83
N TYR A 242 -1.12 8.22 11.05
CA TYR A 242 -1.02 8.21 9.60
C TYR A 242 -0.56 9.55 9.02
N LEU A 243 -0.93 10.69 9.62
CA LEU A 243 -0.37 12.00 9.24
C LEU A 243 1.14 12.07 9.50
N ASN A 244 1.62 11.52 10.62
CA ASN A 244 3.05 11.46 10.90
C ASN A 244 3.79 10.54 9.93
N LEU A 245 3.22 9.37 9.60
CA LEU A 245 3.76 8.46 8.60
C LEU A 245 3.85 9.13 7.21
N ALA A 246 2.81 9.85 6.80
CA ALA A 246 2.82 10.57 5.54
C ALA A 246 3.94 11.62 5.48
N ARG A 247 4.14 12.41 6.55
CA ARG A 247 5.26 13.36 6.64
C ARG A 247 6.62 12.66 6.56
N GLU A 248 6.81 11.57 7.32
CA GLU A 248 8.05 10.77 7.30
C GLU A 248 8.38 10.24 5.90
N ILE A 249 7.36 9.79 5.15
CA ILE A 249 7.51 9.33 3.76
C ILE A 249 7.87 10.48 2.82
N VAL A 250 7.18 11.62 2.94
CA VAL A 250 7.45 12.81 2.11
C VAL A 250 8.88 13.30 2.33
N GLU A 251 9.28 13.51 3.59
CA GLU A 251 10.63 13.97 3.94
C GLU A 251 11.71 13.03 3.41
N LYS A 252 11.53 11.72 3.54
CA LYS A 252 12.45 10.71 3.02
C LYS A 252 12.60 10.80 1.49
N ASN A 253 11.49 10.95 0.78
CA ASN A 253 11.50 10.99 -0.68
C ASN A 253 12.01 12.33 -1.23
N GLU A 254 11.80 13.45 -0.54
CA GLU A 254 12.39 14.75 -0.89
C GLU A 254 13.91 14.75 -0.70
N MET A 255 14.42 14.18 0.40
CA MET A 255 15.85 14.02 0.63
C MET A 255 16.53 13.16 -0.45
N LEU A 256 15.86 12.13 -0.97
CA LEU A 256 16.38 11.32 -2.06
C LEU A 256 16.49 12.12 -3.36
N LYS A 257 15.46 12.89 -3.73
CA LYS A 257 15.49 13.76 -4.92
C LYS A 257 16.61 14.78 -4.87
N VAL A 258 16.86 15.40 -3.71
CA VAL A 258 17.96 16.36 -3.53
C VAL A 258 19.33 15.68 -3.70
N LYS A 259 19.51 14.46 -3.20
CA LYS A 259 20.77 13.71 -3.36
C LYS A 259 21.04 13.32 -4.82
N GLU A 260 20.03 12.97 -5.58
CA GLU A 260 20.16 12.65 -7.00
C GLU A 260 20.59 13.88 -7.81
N GLN A 261 19.95 15.05 -7.57
CA GLN A 261 20.30 16.32 -8.24
C GLN A 261 21.71 16.84 -7.92
N VAL A 262 22.27 16.49 -6.77
CA VAL A 262 23.67 16.91 -6.38
C VAL A 262 24.73 16.00 -7.02
N ASN A 263 24.35 14.77 -7.45
CA ASN A 263 25.26 13.78 -8.02
C ASN A 263 25.24 13.76 -9.57
N GLU A 264 24.38 14.55 -10.21
CA GLU A 264 24.37 14.88 -11.66
C GLU A 264 25.18 16.17 -11.90
#